data_e3c08800f31d470ebfda5a19bdd5f169
#
_entry.id   e3c08800f31d470ebfda5a19bdd5f169
#
_cell.length_a   1.000
_cell.length_b   1.000
_cell.length_c   1.000
_cell.angle_alpha   90.00
_cell.angle_beta   90.00
_cell.angle_gamma   90.00
#
_symmetry.space_group_name_H-M   'P 1'
#
loop_
_entity.id
_entity.type
_entity.pdbx_description
1 polymer ?
#
loop_
_entity_poly.entity_id
_entity_poly.type
_entity_poly.pdbx_seq_one_letter_code
_entity_poly.pdbx_strand_id
1 'polypeptide(L)'
;MPFLAFDTSTERLSIAVTDDQQTWSFEGEGGAQASAQLIERALDLLKQAGLTLHDLDAVVFGRGPGSFTGLRTSCAVAQGLALGAERPVLALDSLLAVAEEARYQHGHTQILAALDARMDEVYAAAYQYQQGQWQAVALGGAREPPLNFAAPST
;
A
#
# COMPACT_ATOMS: atom_id res chain seq x y z
N MET A 1 -0.72 -3.80 17.38
CA MET A 1 -1.66 -4.03 16.26
C MET A 1 -0.92 -4.61 15.06
N PRO A 2 -0.97 -5.93 14.86
CA PRO A 2 -0.27 -6.54 13.74
C PRO A 2 -1.03 -6.34 12.41
N PHE A 3 -0.25 -5.97 11.38
CA PHE A 3 -0.77 -5.81 10.02
C PHE A 3 0.12 -6.55 9.02
N LEU A 4 -0.50 -7.06 7.97
CA LEU A 4 0.16 -7.46 6.74
C LEU A 4 -0.17 -6.42 5.68
N ALA A 5 0.84 -5.78 5.10
CA ALA A 5 0.67 -4.77 4.06
C ALA A 5 1.48 -5.11 2.81
N PHE A 6 0.94 -4.83 1.63
CA PHE A 6 1.67 -4.99 0.38
C PHE A 6 1.17 -4.06 -0.72
N ASP A 7 2.05 -3.81 -1.67
CA ASP A 7 1.77 -3.00 -2.85
C ASP A 7 2.40 -3.63 -4.09
N THR A 8 1.63 -3.75 -5.14
CA THR A 8 2.04 -4.21 -6.47
C THR A 8 1.63 -3.22 -7.57
N SER A 9 1.44 -1.96 -7.20
CA SER A 9 0.99 -0.91 -8.12
C SER A 9 2.02 -0.53 -9.18
N THR A 10 3.29 -0.80 -8.94
CA THR A 10 4.41 -0.58 -9.86
C THR A 10 5.03 -1.92 -10.31
N GLU A 11 6.15 -1.86 -11.01
CA GLU A 11 6.94 -3.06 -11.37
C GLU A 11 7.66 -3.68 -10.17
N ARG A 12 7.60 -3.05 -9.02
CA ARG A 12 8.15 -3.57 -7.77
C ARG A 12 7.05 -4.20 -6.93
N LEU A 13 7.45 -5.22 -6.18
CA LEU A 13 6.64 -5.88 -5.16
C LEU A 13 7.18 -5.45 -3.79
N SER A 14 6.34 -4.87 -2.97
CA SER A 14 6.68 -4.50 -1.59
C SER A 14 5.72 -5.20 -0.63
N ILE A 15 6.26 -5.83 0.39
CA ILE A 15 5.48 -6.54 1.42
C ILE A 15 6.06 -6.19 2.79
N ALA A 16 5.21 -5.97 3.77
CA ALA A 16 5.61 -5.79 5.15
C ALA A 16 4.63 -6.48 6.11
N VAL A 17 5.17 -7.06 7.15
CA VAL A 17 4.45 -7.50 8.34
C VAL A 17 4.92 -6.65 9.49
N THR A 18 4.03 -6.08 10.25
CA THR A 18 4.38 -5.29 11.42
C THR A 18 3.57 -5.72 12.62
N ASP A 19 4.18 -5.68 13.78
CA ASP A 19 3.52 -5.65 15.07
C ASP A 19 3.77 -4.28 15.74
N ASP A 20 3.47 -4.13 17.01
CA ASP A 20 3.67 -2.84 17.70
C ASP A 20 5.14 -2.48 17.94
N GLN A 21 6.07 -3.39 17.70
CA GLN A 21 7.48 -3.24 18.05
C GLN A 21 8.44 -3.35 16.88
N GLN A 22 8.08 -4.14 15.87
CA GLN A 22 8.99 -4.50 14.79
C GLN A 22 8.27 -4.62 13.45
N THR A 23 9.03 -4.38 12.39
CA THR A 23 8.58 -4.57 11.01
C THR A 23 9.52 -5.53 10.27
N TRP A 24 8.95 -6.52 9.62
CA TRP A 24 9.61 -7.43 8.70
C TRP A 24 9.18 -7.06 7.29
N SER A 25 10.10 -6.91 6.36
CA SER A 25 9.78 -6.46 5.00
C SER A 25 10.53 -7.23 3.94
N PHE A 26 9.93 -7.24 2.75
CA PHE A 26 10.51 -7.78 1.53
C PHE A 26 10.22 -6.84 0.37
N GLU A 27 11.24 -6.59 -0.45
CA GLU A 27 11.10 -5.91 -1.72
C GLU A 27 11.67 -6.78 -2.84
N GLY A 28 11.00 -6.78 -3.97
CA GLY A 28 11.42 -7.56 -5.13
C GLY A 28 10.81 -7.05 -6.43
N GLU A 29 11.04 -7.80 -7.50
CA GLU A 29 10.41 -7.54 -8.77
C GLU A 29 8.98 -8.08 -8.77
N GLY A 30 8.05 -7.27 -9.26
CA GLY A 30 6.67 -7.65 -9.53
C GLY A 30 6.54 -8.33 -10.90
N GLY A 31 5.45 -8.06 -11.59
CA GLY A 31 5.21 -8.57 -12.93
C GLY A 31 4.36 -9.84 -12.97
N ALA A 32 4.53 -10.67 -13.99
CA ALA A 32 3.63 -11.80 -14.27
C ALA A 32 3.55 -12.86 -13.16
N GLN A 33 4.59 -12.98 -12.33
CA GLN A 33 4.64 -13.95 -11.22
C GLN A 33 4.38 -13.28 -9.85
N ALA A 34 4.01 -12.01 -9.83
CA ALA A 34 3.84 -11.24 -8.60
C ALA A 34 2.86 -11.90 -7.62
N SER A 35 1.75 -12.45 -8.10
CA SER A 35 0.74 -13.06 -7.23
C SER A 35 1.27 -14.28 -6.46
N ALA A 36 2.02 -15.15 -7.11
CA ALA A 36 2.61 -16.33 -6.47
C ALA A 36 3.68 -15.93 -5.46
N GLN A 37 4.59 -15.02 -5.84
CA GLN A 37 5.62 -14.50 -4.94
C GLN A 37 5.01 -13.73 -3.77
N LEU A 38 3.97 -12.94 -3.99
CA LEU A 38 3.32 -12.16 -2.95
C LEU A 38 2.80 -13.05 -1.83
N ILE A 39 2.07 -14.11 -2.15
CA ILE A 39 1.51 -15.03 -1.15
C ILE A 39 2.65 -15.74 -0.40
N GLU A 40 3.60 -16.32 -1.12
CA GLU A 40 4.73 -17.03 -0.54
C GLU A 40 5.53 -16.15 0.42
N ARG A 41 5.92 -14.94 -0.03
CA ARG A 41 6.69 -13.99 0.79
C ARG A 41 5.91 -13.45 1.97
N ALA A 42 4.61 -13.19 1.81
CA ALA A 42 3.76 -12.76 2.91
C ALA A 42 3.70 -13.82 4.03
N LEU A 43 3.53 -15.08 3.67
CA LEU A 43 3.53 -16.20 4.63
C LEU A 43 4.90 -16.39 5.28
N ASP A 44 5.99 -16.24 4.53
CA ASP A 44 7.35 -16.29 5.08
C ASP A 44 7.61 -15.17 6.10
N LEU A 45 7.18 -13.94 5.81
CA LEU A 45 7.32 -12.82 6.75
C LEU A 45 6.47 -13.00 8.00
N LEU A 46 5.25 -13.52 7.88
CA LEU A 46 4.43 -13.87 9.03
C LEU A 46 5.12 -14.91 9.91
N LYS A 47 5.70 -15.94 9.31
CA LYS A 47 6.46 -16.96 10.03
C LYS A 47 7.68 -16.37 10.76
N GLN A 48 8.42 -15.47 10.12
CA GLN A 48 9.54 -14.77 10.75
C GLN A 48 9.09 -13.92 11.94
N ALA A 49 7.92 -13.31 11.83
CA ALA A 49 7.31 -12.52 12.91
C ALA A 49 6.70 -13.38 14.04
N GLY A 50 6.61 -14.70 13.85
CA GLY A 50 5.92 -15.59 14.78
C GLY A 50 4.40 -15.41 14.80
N LEU A 51 3.84 -14.88 13.71
CA LEU A 51 2.43 -14.58 13.55
C LEU A 51 1.76 -15.50 12.52
N THR A 52 0.45 -15.66 12.67
CA THR A 52 -0.42 -16.25 11.66
C THR A 52 -1.33 -15.19 11.05
N LEU A 53 -2.03 -15.52 9.97
CA LEU A 53 -3.03 -14.60 9.38
C LEU A 53 -4.15 -14.26 10.37
N HIS A 54 -4.49 -15.16 11.28
CA HIS A 54 -5.51 -14.94 12.29
C HIS A 54 -5.09 -13.97 13.41
N ASP A 55 -3.79 -13.73 13.57
CA ASP A 55 -3.27 -12.79 14.56
C ASP A 55 -3.30 -11.34 14.07
N LEU A 56 -3.54 -11.13 12.76
CA LEU A 56 -3.58 -9.81 12.15
C LEU A 56 -4.84 -9.05 12.54
N ASP A 57 -4.71 -7.74 12.72
CA ASP A 57 -5.86 -6.83 12.84
C ASP A 57 -6.46 -6.47 11.47
N ALA A 58 -5.63 -6.42 10.45
CA ALA A 58 -6.08 -6.21 9.07
C ALA A 58 -5.04 -6.66 8.04
N VAL A 59 -5.53 -6.91 6.81
CA VAL A 59 -4.70 -7.00 5.60
C VAL A 59 -4.80 -5.69 4.84
N VAL A 60 -3.67 -5.07 4.56
CA VAL A 60 -3.57 -3.75 3.92
C VAL A 60 -3.01 -3.91 2.52
N PHE A 61 -3.58 -3.23 1.54
CA PHE A 61 -3.04 -3.25 0.18
C PHE A 61 -3.02 -1.87 -0.47
N GLY A 62 -2.04 -1.65 -1.35
CA GLY A 62 -1.97 -0.46 -2.18
C GLY A 62 -3.06 -0.51 -3.25
N ARG A 63 -3.96 0.48 -3.23
CA ARG A 63 -5.07 0.59 -4.18
C ARG A 63 -4.75 1.43 -5.42
N GLY A 64 -3.50 1.84 -5.56
CA GLY A 64 -3.06 2.72 -6.63
C GLY A 64 -2.98 4.19 -6.23
N PRO A 65 -2.72 5.03 -7.23
CA PRO A 65 -2.68 4.74 -8.67
C PRO A 65 -1.52 3.84 -9.07
N GLY A 66 -1.66 3.14 -10.18
CA GLY A 66 -0.62 2.23 -10.66
C GLY A 66 -1.08 1.34 -11.81
N SER A 67 -0.30 0.28 -12.08
CA SER A 67 -0.59 -0.64 -13.17
C SER A 67 -1.88 -1.42 -12.94
N PHE A 68 -2.66 -1.56 -13.99
CA PHE A 68 -3.95 -2.25 -13.96
C PHE A 68 -3.86 -3.70 -13.45
N THR A 69 -2.87 -4.45 -13.94
CA THR A 69 -2.65 -5.84 -13.52
C THR A 69 -2.16 -5.91 -12.07
N GLY A 70 -1.23 -5.04 -11.68
CA GLY A 70 -0.69 -5.00 -10.32
C GLY A 70 -1.76 -4.66 -9.29
N LEU A 71 -2.62 -3.70 -9.56
CA LEU A 71 -3.72 -3.31 -8.67
C LEU A 71 -4.73 -4.43 -8.47
N ARG A 72 -5.06 -5.15 -9.53
CA ARG A 72 -5.95 -6.33 -9.44
C ARG A 72 -5.32 -7.46 -8.65
N THR A 73 -4.03 -7.71 -8.84
CA THR A 73 -3.29 -8.73 -8.11
C THR A 73 -3.32 -8.45 -6.61
N SER A 74 -2.94 -7.26 -6.17
CA SER A 74 -2.94 -6.92 -4.75
C SER A 74 -4.35 -6.96 -4.15
N CYS A 75 -5.34 -6.45 -4.85
CA CYS A 75 -6.73 -6.48 -4.40
C CYS A 75 -7.24 -7.92 -4.23
N ALA A 76 -7.03 -8.79 -5.22
CA ALA A 76 -7.47 -10.18 -5.16
C ALA A 76 -6.78 -10.97 -4.05
N VAL A 77 -5.46 -10.80 -3.89
CA VAL A 77 -4.70 -11.46 -2.82
C VAL A 77 -5.14 -10.96 -1.45
N ALA A 78 -5.32 -9.63 -1.28
CA ALA A 78 -5.80 -9.07 -0.02
C ALA A 78 -7.16 -9.64 0.39
N GLN A 79 -8.10 -9.68 -0.55
CA GLN A 79 -9.42 -10.24 -0.32
C GLN A 79 -9.37 -11.72 0.04
N GLY A 80 -8.57 -12.51 -0.68
CA GLY A 80 -8.45 -13.95 -0.41
C GLY A 80 -7.83 -14.26 0.95
N LEU A 81 -6.74 -13.58 1.31
CA LEU A 81 -6.08 -13.76 2.60
C LEU A 81 -6.96 -13.29 3.77
N ALA A 82 -7.59 -12.13 3.63
CA ALA A 82 -8.46 -11.57 4.65
C ALA A 82 -9.72 -12.39 4.87
N LEU A 83 -10.34 -12.88 3.79
CA LEU A 83 -11.50 -13.77 3.87
C LEU A 83 -11.14 -15.07 4.60
N GLY A 84 -10.03 -15.71 4.22
CA GLY A 84 -9.59 -16.96 4.87
C GLY A 84 -9.22 -16.79 6.34
N ALA A 85 -8.77 -15.60 6.73
CA ALA A 85 -8.41 -15.27 8.10
C ALA A 85 -9.53 -14.61 8.92
N GLU A 86 -10.67 -14.32 8.31
CA GLU A 86 -11.77 -13.55 8.92
C GLU A 86 -11.30 -12.18 9.44
N ARG A 87 -10.49 -11.48 8.64
CA ARG A 87 -9.91 -10.18 8.99
C ARG A 87 -10.35 -9.10 7.99
N PRO A 88 -10.44 -7.84 8.44
CA PRO A 88 -10.78 -6.74 7.55
C PRO A 88 -9.67 -6.46 6.52
N VAL A 89 -10.07 -5.90 5.39
CA VAL A 89 -9.18 -5.38 4.35
C VAL A 89 -9.16 -3.86 4.42
N LEU A 90 -7.96 -3.27 4.37
CA LEU A 90 -7.76 -1.83 4.28
C LEU A 90 -7.07 -1.48 2.96
N ALA A 91 -7.64 -0.54 2.24
CA ALA A 91 -7.05 -0.01 1.01
C ALA A 91 -6.33 1.31 1.29
N LEU A 92 -5.07 1.42 0.87
CA LEU A 92 -4.24 2.60 1.03
C LEU A 92 -3.83 3.17 -0.32
N ASP A 93 -3.81 4.50 -0.43
CA ASP A 93 -3.28 5.17 -1.62
C ASP A 93 -1.77 4.92 -1.73
N SER A 94 -1.32 4.42 -2.88
CA SER A 94 0.10 4.16 -3.12
C SER A 94 0.93 5.45 -3.08
N LEU A 95 0.38 6.58 -3.52
CA LEU A 95 1.04 7.89 -3.39
C LEU A 95 1.18 8.34 -1.93
N LEU A 96 0.22 7.99 -1.07
CA LEU A 96 0.33 8.25 0.36
C LEU A 96 1.45 7.44 1.01
N ALA A 97 1.65 6.19 0.59
CA ALA A 97 2.78 5.38 1.04
C ALA A 97 4.14 6.00 0.63
N VAL A 98 4.23 6.55 -0.59
CA VAL A 98 5.42 7.30 -1.03
C VAL A 98 5.66 8.54 -0.17
N ALA A 99 4.59 9.26 0.18
CA ALA A 99 4.69 10.44 1.05
C ALA A 99 5.17 10.07 2.47
N GLU A 100 4.65 8.98 3.03
CA GLU A 100 5.06 8.49 4.36
C GLU A 100 6.53 8.04 4.36
N GLU A 101 6.98 7.36 3.32
CA GLU A 101 8.38 6.97 3.19
C GLU A 101 9.31 8.20 3.17
N ALA A 102 8.96 9.22 2.42
CA ALA A 102 9.72 10.47 2.39
C ALA A 102 9.74 11.18 3.75
N ARG A 103 8.62 11.16 4.48
CA ARG A 103 8.57 11.69 5.85
C ARG A 103 9.46 10.88 6.79
N TYR A 104 9.39 9.58 6.71
CA TYR A 104 10.18 8.68 7.55
C TYR A 104 11.69 8.88 7.34
N GLN A 105 12.13 8.98 6.08
CA GLN A 105 13.55 9.13 5.74
C GLN A 105 14.08 10.53 5.98
N HIS A 106 13.31 11.57 5.73
CA HIS A 106 13.78 12.96 5.66
C HIS A 106 13.09 13.92 6.64
N GLY A 107 12.04 13.50 7.33
CA GLY A 107 11.29 14.33 8.26
C GLY A 107 10.40 15.40 7.63
N HIS A 108 10.24 15.39 6.29
CA HIS A 108 9.40 16.36 5.60
C HIS A 108 7.91 16.12 5.89
N THR A 109 7.17 17.19 6.09
CA THR A 109 5.72 17.14 6.39
C THR A 109 4.84 17.69 5.27
N GLN A 110 5.44 18.25 4.22
CA GLN A 110 4.76 18.66 3.00
C GLN A 110 5.41 17.94 1.83
N ILE A 111 4.67 17.08 1.17
CA ILE A 111 5.21 16.13 0.19
C ILE A 111 4.37 16.19 -1.08
N LEU A 112 5.03 16.37 -2.21
CA LEU A 112 4.47 16.06 -3.51
C LEU A 112 4.94 14.65 -3.90
N ALA A 113 4.06 13.68 -3.80
CA ALA A 113 4.31 12.32 -4.21
C ALA A 113 3.99 12.15 -5.69
N ALA A 114 4.83 11.42 -6.42
CA ALA A 114 4.61 11.15 -7.84
C ALA A 114 5.03 9.72 -8.21
N LEU A 115 4.27 9.10 -9.10
CA LEU A 115 4.55 7.81 -9.71
C LEU A 115 4.42 7.92 -11.23
N ASP A 116 5.25 7.17 -11.95
CA ASP A 116 5.19 7.09 -13.41
C ASP A 116 3.83 6.49 -13.85
N ALA A 117 3.10 7.23 -14.66
CA ALA A 117 1.83 6.81 -15.25
C ALA A 117 1.97 6.27 -16.68
N ARG A 118 3.23 6.20 -17.21
CA ARG A 118 3.57 5.90 -18.60
C ARG A 118 3.07 6.97 -19.58
N MET A 119 3.44 6.86 -20.84
CA MET A 119 3.05 7.79 -21.91
C MET A 119 3.41 9.26 -21.61
N ASP A 120 4.58 9.49 -20.98
CA ASP A 120 5.06 10.82 -20.55
C ASP A 120 4.10 11.52 -19.54
N GLU A 121 3.35 10.74 -18.78
CA GLU A 121 2.47 11.21 -17.73
C GLU A 121 2.93 10.74 -16.35
N VAL A 122 2.50 11.45 -15.31
CA VAL A 122 2.73 11.09 -13.91
C VAL A 122 1.45 11.13 -13.11
N TYR A 123 1.29 10.18 -12.22
CA TYR A 123 0.35 10.30 -11.10
C TYR A 123 0.99 11.17 -10.04
N ALA A 124 0.33 12.20 -9.57
CA ALA A 124 0.86 13.06 -8.52
C ALA A 124 -0.23 13.46 -7.52
N ALA A 125 0.14 13.54 -6.26
CA ALA A 125 -0.70 14.06 -5.20
C ALA A 125 0.15 14.80 -4.16
N ALA A 126 -0.38 15.90 -3.64
CA ALA A 126 0.24 16.64 -2.56
C ALA A 126 -0.38 16.25 -1.23
N TYR A 127 0.46 16.06 -0.24
CA TYR A 127 0.07 15.69 1.11
C TYR A 127 0.73 16.58 2.14
N GLN A 128 0.02 16.83 3.22
CA GLN A 128 0.53 17.50 4.40
C GLN A 128 0.30 16.63 5.64
N TYR A 129 1.36 16.46 6.43
CA TYR A 129 1.30 15.77 7.70
C TYR A 129 1.18 16.74 8.85
N GLN A 130 0.10 16.69 9.60
CA GLN A 130 -0.18 17.54 10.75
C GLN A 130 -0.84 16.75 11.87
N GLN A 131 -0.41 16.96 13.09
CA GLN A 131 -1.01 16.36 14.29
C GLN A 131 -1.16 14.82 14.20
N GLY A 132 -0.15 14.16 13.66
CA GLY A 132 -0.16 12.70 13.52
C GLY A 132 -1.01 12.16 12.36
N GLN A 133 -1.51 13.02 11.48
CA GLN A 133 -2.39 12.64 10.38
C GLN A 133 -1.94 13.22 9.04
N TRP A 134 -2.15 12.44 7.99
CA TRP A 134 -2.00 12.89 6.62
C TRP A 134 -3.27 13.52 6.08
N GLN A 135 -3.12 14.62 5.35
CA GLN A 135 -4.18 15.30 4.63
C GLN A 135 -3.76 15.50 3.18
N ALA A 136 -4.66 15.17 2.24
CA ALA A 136 -4.45 15.53 0.85
C ALA A 136 -4.68 17.03 0.66
N VAL A 137 -3.79 17.67 -0.12
CA VAL A 137 -3.85 19.10 -0.42
C VAL A 137 -4.14 19.28 -1.90
N ALA A 138 -5.05 20.20 -2.24
CA ALA A 138 -5.36 20.49 -3.63
C ALA A 138 -4.12 21.08 -4.34
N LEU A 139 -3.74 20.48 -5.46
CA LEU A 139 -2.76 21.07 -6.37
C LEU A 139 -3.48 22.09 -7.24
N GLY A 140 -3.18 23.36 -7.06
CA GLY A 140 -3.74 24.44 -7.88
C GLY A 140 -3.46 24.19 -9.35
N GLY A 141 -4.52 23.99 -10.16
CA GLY A 141 -4.43 23.75 -11.61
C GLY A 141 -4.21 22.30 -12.06
N ALA A 142 -4.05 21.34 -11.15
CA ALA A 142 -4.02 19.92 -11.50
C ALA A 142 -5.45 19.37 -11.65
N ARG A 143 -5.67 18.54 -12.67
CA ARG A 143 -6.88 17.71 -12.72
C ARG A 143 -6.86 16.80 -11.49
N GLU A 144 -7.96 16.80 -10.74
CA GLU A 144 -8.13 15.81 -9.67
C GLU A 144 -7.89 14.41 -10.23
N PRO A 145 -7.15 13.54 -9.53
CA PRO A 145 -7.04 12.16 -9.97
C PRO A 145 -8.45 11.54 -10.02
N PRO A 146 -8.78 10.75 -11.04
CA PRO A 146 -10.15 10.23 -11.28
C PRO A 146 -10.55 9.10 -10.32
N LEU A 147 -10.16 9.15 -9.06
CA LEU A 147 -10.45 8.10 -8.09
C LEU A 147 -11.20 8.66 -6.88
N ASN A 148 -12.43 9.08 -7.11
CA ASN A 148 -13.45 9.12 -6.07
C ASN A 148 -13.96 7.68 -5.82
N PHE A 149 -13.19 6.87 -5.09
CA PHE A 149 -13.78 5.76 -4.39
C PHE A 149 -14.31 6.28 -3.06
N ALA A 150 -15.62 6.43 -2.97
CA ALA A 150 -16.27 6.69 -1.70
C ALA A 150 -15.82 5.61 -0.70
N ALA A 151 -15.35 6.04 0.46
CA ALA A 151 -15.13 5.14 1.56
C ALA A 151 -16.44 4.39 1.82
N PRO A 152 -16.43 3.07 2.08
CA PRO A 152 -17.63 2.40 2.50
C PRO A 152 -18.13 3.09 3.78
N SER A 153 -19.35 3.61 3.70
CA SER A 153 -20.06 4.09 4.87
C SER A 153 -20.16 2.95 5.88
N THR A 154 -19.69 3.22 7.08
CA THR A 154 -19.80 2.36 8.27
C THR A 154 -21.18 1.77 8.43
#